data_4e5981dca1d2c2ea5a7f91737163113c
#
_entry.id   4e5981dca1d2c2ea5a7f91737163113c
#
_cell.length_a   1.000
_cell.length_b   1.000
_cell.length_c   1.000
_cell.angle_alpha   90.00
_cell.angle_beta   90.00
_cell.angle_gamma   90.00
#
_symmetry.space_group_name_H-M   'P 1'
#
loop_
_entity.id
_entity.type
_entity.pdbx_description
1 polymer ?
#
loop_
_entity_poly.entity_id
_entity_poly.type
_entity_poly.pdbx_seq_one_letter_code
_entity_poly.pdbx_strand_id
1 'polypeptide(L)'
;TRWRDQDMDWAIAVNRKQGVYADPERKSELTALNQHARALTEAWNEGLSKALPLTVYYDVNRAVLDVPMRVREKLADSPDEAYLDALDPGGADFKRFFIWFRNLEDQENEFRRDDPLHRKPELEAVREAIASLTGFSELRVRRNPLRMTLSKAGQELNVQQLSDGERTLLALVGDMARRLSMLNRVPSKRQGPGVVLIDEIDLHLHPRWQRDVVAKLENTFPQCQFILSTHSPQVLGELPPEAVKVLGDGQLRPAPGRTLGLSSSEVLEEIMEGPSRNTAVAQALHTLEHAMEDGDYPQARRHLAALRSQVGDIPEVLRLEEQLAWLDPAMEDEA
;
A
#
# COMPACT_ATOMS: atom_id res chain seq x y z
N THR A 1 14.69 -15.82 10.96
CA THR A 1 14.19 -14.46 11.31
C THR A 1 15.18 -13.80 12.24
N ARG A 2 15.48 -12.54 11.96
CA ARG A 2 16.41 -11.74 12.79
C ARG A 2 15.66 -10.63 13.51
N TRP A 3 15.86 -10.53 14.82
CA TRP A 3 15.33 -9.45 15.64
C TRP A 3 16.44 -8.91 16.56
N ARG A 4 16.78 -7.61 16.45
CA ARG A 4 17.80 -6.93 17.26
C ARG A 4 19.08 -7.79 17.41
N ASP A 5 19.68 -8.21 16.30
CA ASP A 5 20.90 -9.03 16.24
C ASP A 5 20.80 -10.48 16.78
N GLN A 6 19.59 -10.95 17.12
CA GLN A 6 19.37 -12.37 17.43
C GLN A 6 18.73 -13.08 16.23
N ASP A 7 19.38 -14.12 15.73
CA ASP A 7 18.82 -14.99 14.73
C ASP A 7 17.96 -16.07 15.40
N MET A 8 16.74 -16.24 14.92
CA MET A 8 15.79 -17.24 15.42
C MET A 8 15.34 -18.12 14.26
N ASP A 9 15.49 -19.42 14.45
CA ASP A 9 14.96 -20.42 13.54
C ASP A 9 13.64 -20.96 14.10
N TRP A 10 12.63 -21.01 13.25
CA TRP A 10 11.32 -21.55 13.57
C TRP A 10 10.67 -22.15 12.34
N ALA A 11 9.79 -23.11 12.53
CA ALA A 11 9.07 -23.77 11.47
C ALA A 11 7.61 -24.01 11.85
N ILE A 12 6.72 -23.86 10.88
CA ILE A 12 5.30 -24.25 11.00
C ILE A 12 5.06 -25.36 9.99
N ALA A 13 4.60 -26.52 10.45
CA ALA A 13 4.16 -27.62 9.60
C ALA A 13 2.62 -27.63 9.55
N VAL A 14 2.06 -27.48 8.35
CA VAL A 14 0.62 -27.58 8.11
C VAL A 14 0.32 -28.91 7.42
N ASN A 15 -0.38 -29.79 8.11
CA ASN A 15 -0.85 -31.04 7.53
C ASN A 15 -2.18 -30.83 6.82
N ARG A 16 -2.18 -30.87 5.48
CA ARG A 16 -3.44 -30.91 4.71
C ARG A 16 -4.11 -32.29 4.88
N LYS A 17 -5.33 -32.31 5.39
CA LYS A 17 -6.14 -33.53 5.59
C LYS A 17 -6.52 -34.29 4.30
N GLN A 18 -6.23 -33.73 3.11
CA GLN A 18 -6.49 -34.38 1.80
C GLN A 18 -5.36 -34.02 0.85
N GLY A 19 -4.40 -34.95 0.69
CA GLY A 19 -3.31 -34.87 -0.28
C GLY A 19 -2.12 -35.73 0.07
N VAL A 20 -1.60 -36.43 -0.90
CA VAL A 20 -0.72 -37.60 -0.88
C VAL A 20 0.70 -37.36 -0.32
N TYR A 21 1.04 -36.15 0.16
CA TYR A 21 2.37 -35.85 0.72
C TYR A 21 2.26 -35.05 2.03
N ALA A 22 1.79 -35.73 3.10
CA ALA A 22 2.11 -35.28 4.45
C ALA A 22 3.45 -35.94 4.81
N ASP A 23 4.52 -35.16 4.91
CA ASP A 23 5.77 -35.62 5.47
C ASP A 23 5.59 -35.76 7.00
N PRO A 24 5.49 -36.98 7.57
CA PRO A 24 5.22 -37.18 8.98
C PRO A 24 6.37 -36.73 9.89
N GLU A 25 7.54 -36.42 9.32
CA GLU A 25 8.71 -35.97 10.07
C GLU A 25 8.77 -34.45 10.25
N ARG A 26 7.98 -33.68 9.49
CA ARG A 26 7.93 -32.23 9.65
C ARG A 26 7.02 -31.85 10.81
N LYS A 27 7.61 -31.43 11.91
CA LYS A 27 6.93 -30.88 13.08
C LYS A 27 7.08 -29.36 13.13
N SER A 28 6.05 -28.69 13.64
CA SER A 28 6.19 -27.26 13.96
C SER A 28 7.19 -27.10 15.10
N GLU A 29 8.17 -26.22 14.91
CA GLU A 29 9.13 -25.84 15.93
C GLU A 29 9.02 -24.35 16.22
N LEU A 30 8.37 -24.01 17.32
CA LEU A 30 8.08 -22.62 17.72
C LEU A 30 8.75 -22.27 19.05
N THR A 31 9.63 -23.12 19.56
CA THR A 31 10.21 -22.96 20.93
C THR A 31 10.98 -21.65 21.06
N ALA A 32 11.88 -21.34 20.12
CA ALA A 32 12.65 -20.10 20.14
C ALA A 32 11.76 -18.87 19.99
N LEU A 33 10.76 -18.92 19.09
CA LEU A 33 9.79 -17.84 18.91
C LEU A 33 8.96 -17.59 20.17
N ASN A 34 8.45 -18.65 20.81
CA ASN A 34 7.67 -18.55 22.03
C ASN A 34 8.49 -18.01 23.22
N GLN A 35 9.74 -18.44 23.35
CA GLN A 35 10.66 -17.91 24.37
C GLN A 35 10.91 -16.41 24.16
N HIS A 36 11.15 -15.99 22.92
CA HIS A 36 11.34 -14.59 22.59
C HIS A 36 10.06 -13.76 22.88
N ALA A 37 8.89 -14.23 22.48
CA ALA A 37 7.62 -13.57 22.75
C ALA A 37 7.38 -13.39 24.25
N ARG A 38 7.66 -14.43 25.08
CA ARG A 38 7.56 -14.34 26.54
C ARG A 38 8.52 -13.30 27.12
N ALA A 39 9.80 -13.32 26.69
CA ALA A 39 10.77 -12.34 27.15
C ALA A 39 10.39 -10.89 26.81
N LEU A 40 9.81 -10.66 25.62
CA LEU A 40 9.27 -9.33 25.25
C LEU A 40 8.08 -8.93 26.13
N THR A 41 7.18 -9.87 26.41
CA THR A 41 6.00 -9.62 27.28
C THR A 41 6.44 -9.32 28.71
N GLU A 42 7.38 -10.07 29.25
CA GLU A 42 7.95 -9.86 30.60
C GLU A 42 8.62 -8.47 30.68
N ALA A 43 9.50 -8.15 29.71
CA ALA A 43 10.16 -6.84 29.65
C ALA A 43 9.15 -5.68 29.54
N TRP A 44 8.04 -5.88 28.80
CA TRP A 44 6.95 -4.91 28.74
C TRP A 44 6.25 -4.75 30.09
N ASN A 45 5.89 -5.83 30.75
CA ASN A 45 5.20 -5.80 32.05
C ASN A 45 6.06 -5.18 33.14
N GLU A 46 7.36 -5.41 33.13
CA GLU A 46 8.34 -4.83 34.05
C GLU A 46 8.71 -3.37 33.72
N GLY A 47 8.19 -2.81 32.59
CA GLY A 47 8.50 -1.46 32.15
C GLY A 47 9.90 -1.28 31.53
N LEU A 48 10.62 -2.38 31.32
CA LEU A 48 11.97 -2.39 30.69
C LEU A 48 11.89 -2.15 29.18
N SER A 49 10.81 -2.63 28.55
CA SER A 49 10.52 -2.32 27.13
C SER A 49 9.46 -1.23 27.03
N LYS A 50 9.72 -0.24 26.17
CA LYS A 50 8.78 0.85 25.86
C LYS A 50 7.94 0.60 24.63
N ALA A 51 8.23 -0.45 23.85
CA ALA A 51 7.49 -0.82 22.66
C ALA A 51 7.47 -2.34 22.47
N LEU A 52 6.34 -2.84 22.02
CA LEU A 52 6.18 -4.19 21.47
C LEU A 52 6.10 -4.11 19.94
N PRO A 53 6.64 -5.09 19.20
CA PRO A 53 6.60 -5.06 17.73
C PRO A 53 5.20 -5.34 17.21
N LEU A 54 4.71 -4.48 16.32
CA LEU A 54 3.50 -4.79 15.56
C LEU A 54 3.80 -5.84 14.52
N THR A 55 2.94 -6.87 14.40
CA THR A 55 2.91 -7.77 13.26
C THR A 55 1.47 -7.86 12.78
N VAL A 56 1.22 -7.43 11.54
CA VAL A 56 -0.14 -7.35 10.99
C VAL A 56 -0.14 -7.66 9.49
N TYR A 57 -1.22 -8.30 9.05
CA TYR A 57 -1.49 -8.59 7.65
C TYR A 57 -2.80 -7.93 7.21
N TYR A 58 -2.75 -7.23 6.11
CA TYR A 58 -3.91 -6.62 5.47
C TYR A 58 -4.11 -7.25 4.10
N ASP A 59 -5.20 -7.99 3.96
CA ASP A 59 -5.59 -8.61 2.70
C ASP A 59 -6.30 -7.63 1.75
N VAL A 60 -6.72 -8.11 0.59
CA VAL A 60 -7.45 -7.32 -0.41
C VAL A 60 -8.82 -6.82 0.08
N ASN A 61 -9.43 -7.48 1.07
CA ASN A 61 -10.77 -7.16 1.58
C ASN A 61 -10.76 -6.10 2.71
N ARG A 62 -9.65 -5.38 2.90
CA ARG A 62 -9.44 -4.40 3.97
C ARG A 62 -10.34 -3.15 3.94
N ALA A 63 -11.19 -2.99 2.93
CA ALA A 63 -11.89 -1.74 2.63
C ALA A 63 -13.32 -1.63 3.21
N VAL A 64 -13.75 -2.52 4.09
CA VAL A 64 -15.13 -2.46 4.63
C VAL A 64 -15.23 -1.41 5.72
N LEU A 65 -15.72 -0.21 5.37
CA LEU A 65 -16.08 0.83 6.35
C LEU A 65 -17.48 0.57 6.91
N ASP A 66 -17.58 -0.31 7.88
CA ASP A 66 -18.81 -0.48 8.66
C ASP A 66 -18.80 0.47 9.87
N VAL A 67 -19.56 1.56 9.78
CA VAL A 67 -19.78 2.47 10.91
C VAL A 67 -20.97 1.95 11.72
N PRO A 68 -20.75 1.43 12.92
CA PRO A 68 -21.83 0.83 13.71
C PRO A 68 -22.85 1.89 14.13
N MET A 69 -24.12 1.67 13.83
CA MET A 69 -25.20 2.57 14.24
C MET A 69 -25.42 2.62 15.76
N ARG A 70 -24.99 1.57 16.49
CA ARG A 70 -25.05 1.49 17.95
C ARG A 70 -23.78 0.83 18.49
N VAL A 71 -23.13 1.49 19.42
CA VAL A 71 -21.94 0.98 20.10
C VAL A 71 -22.33 0.60 21.53
N ARG A 72 -22.24 -0.68 21.85
CA ARG A 72 -22.46 -1.24 23.21
C ARG A 72 -21.16 -1.77 23.83
N GLU A 73 -20.14 -1.98 23.01
CA GLU A 73 -18.88 -2.59 23.44
C GLU A 73 -17.88 -1.51 23.90
N LYS A 74 -17.20 -1.81 24.99
CA LYS A 74 -15.98 -1.09 25.39
C LYS A 74 -14.80 -2.00 25.00
N LEU A 75 -13.99 -1.57 24.06
CA LEU A 75 -12.74 -2.26 23.75
C LEU A 75 -11.71 -1.91 24.83
N ALA A 76 -10.94 -2.89 25.25
CA ALA A 76 -9.82 -2.65 26.15
C ALA A 76 -8.71 -1.90 25.40
N ASP A 77 -8.03 -0.98 26.09
CA ASP A 77 -6.83 -0.33 25.58
C ASP A 77 -5.62 -1.12 26.12
N SER A 78 -5.42 -2.30 25.54
CA SER A 78 -4.37 -3.24 25.95
C SER A 78 -3.57 -3.75 24.76
N PRO A 79 -2.30 -4.17 24.94
CA PRO A 79 -1.50 -4.76 23.88
C PRO A 79 -2.15 -5.99 23.23
N ASP A 80 -2.93 -6.79 23.98
CA ASP A 80 -3.60 -7.97 23.43
C ASP A 80 -4.62 -7.60 22.36
N GLU A 81 -5.34 -6.50 22.54
CA GLU A 81 -6.27 -5.95 21.51
C GLU A 81 -5.55 -5.49 20.25
N ALA A 82 -4.29 -5.08 20.35
CA ALA A 82 -3.50 -4.70 19.18
C ALA A 82 -3.15 -5.89 18.29
N TYR A 83 -3.03 -7.09 18.86
CA TYR A 83 -2.73 -8.32 18.11
C TYR A 83 -3.95 -9.10 17.68
N LEU A 84 -5.12 -8.76 18.22
CA LEU A 84 -6.35 -9.50 17.91
C LEU A 84 -6.66 -9.44 16.42
N ASP A 85 -6.86 -10.61 15.80
CA ASP A 85 -7.10 -10.80 14.36
C ASP A 85 -6.04 -10.14 13.45
N ALA A 86 -4.83 -9.87 13.99
CA ALA A 86 -3.81 -9.12 13.25
C ALA A 86 -3.24 -9.86 12.03
N LEU A 87 -3.28 -11.19 12.04
CA LEU A 87 -2.79 -12.04 10.93
C LEU A 87 -3.93 -12.78 10.22
N ASP A 88 -5.17 -12.55 10.61
CA ASP A 88 -6.33 -13.17 9.98
C ASP A 88 -6.75 -12.37 8.72
N PRO A 89 -7.31 -13.03 7.71
CA PRO A 89 -7.88 -12.35 6.55
C PRO A 89 -8.95 -11.34 6.97
N GLY A 90 -8.94 -10.13 6.37
CA GLY A 90 -9.87 -9.04 6.72
C GLY A 90 -9.27 -7.92 7.58
N GLY A 91 -8.01 -8.00 7.90
CA GLY A 91 -7.09 -7.22 8.75
C GLY A 91 -7.46 -5.82 9.26
N ALA A 92 -8.00 -4.94 8.44
CA ALA A 92 -8.40 -3.60 8.89
C ALA A 92 -9.87 -3.60 9.37
N ASP A 93 -10.08 -3.80 10.67
CA ASP A 93 -11.42 -3.72 11.26
C ASP A 93 -11.77 -2.24 11.56
N PHE A 94 -12.40 -1.59 10.59
CA PHE A 94 -12.84 -0.20 10.75
C PHE A 94 -13.86 -0.03 11.89
N LYS A 95 -14.69 -1.04 12.16
CA LYS A 95 -15.65 -1.00 13.27
C LYS A 95 -14.93 -0.93 14.62
N ARG A 96 -13.89 -1.75 14.82
CA ARG A 96 -13.06 -1.70 16.03
C ARG A 96 -12.32 -0.37 16.13
N PHE A 97 -11.73 0.11 15.02
CA PHE A 97 -11.10 1.43 14.97
C PHE A 97 -12.08 2.53 15.38
N PHE A 98 -13.30 2.55 14.81
CA PHE A 98 -14.33 3.52 15.14
C PHE A 98 -14.73 3.49 16.62
N ILE A 99 -14.95 2.30 17.19
CA ILE A 99 -15.34 2.12 18.59
C ILE A 99 -14.22 2.62 19.52
N TRP A 100 -13.00 2.20 19.25
CA TRP A 100 -11.82 2.61 20.01
C TRP A 100 -11.61 4.13 19.94
N PHE A 101 -11.62 4.71 18.76
CA PHE A 101 -11.44 6.15 18.55
C PHE A 101 -12.52 6.95 19.30
N ARG A 102 -13.77 6.54 19.19
CA ARG A 102 -14.88 7.16 19.90
C ARG A 102 -14.70 7.10 21.41
N ASN A 103 -14.33 5.96 21.96
CA ASN A 103 -14.15 5.79 23.41
C ASN A 103 -13.05 6.71 23.94
N LEU A 104 -11.93 6.82 23.23
CA LEU A 104 -10.85 7.73 23.61
C LEU A 104 -11.24 9.20 23.43
N GLU A 105 -11.99 9.54 22.38
CA GLU A 105 -12.48 10.90 22.16
C GLU A 105 -13.50 11.33 23.24
N ASP A 106 -14.34 10.41 23.72
CA ASP A 106 -15.23 10.66 24.86
C ASP A 106 -14.43 10.97 26.13
N GLN A 107 -13.37 10.20 26.42
CA GLN A 107 -12.44 10.48 27.52
C GLN A 107 -11.69 11.80 27.32
N GLU A 108 -11.15 12.07 26.13
CA GLU A 108 -10.49 13.35 25.83
C GLU A 108 -11.42 14.53 26.09
N ASN A 109 -12.67 14.43 25.67
CA ASN A 109 -13.68 15.48 25.87
C ASN A 109 -14.08 15.64 27.36
N GLU A 110 -14.04 14.58 28.16
CA GLU A 110 -14.25 14.64 29.60
C GLU A 110 -13.12 15.43 30.28
N PHE A 111 -11.86 15.09 30.01
CA PHE A 111 -10.69 15.81 30.56
C PHE A 111 -10.63 17.27 30.09
N ARG A 112 -11.09 17.57 28.87
CA ARG A 112 -11.10 18.93 28.33
C ARG A 112 -12.08 19.88 29.04
N ARG A 113 -12.96 19.37 29.89
CA ARG A 113 -13.79 20.22 30.77
C ARG A 113 -12.96 20.93 31.82
N ASP A 114 -11.91 20.26 32.32
CA ASP A 114 -11.01 20.76 33.35
C ASP A 114 -9.76 21.40 32.73
N ASP A 115 -9.25 20.83 31.64
CA ASP A 115 -8.12 21.36 30.87
C ASP A 115 -8.48 21.43 29.36
N PRO A 116 -8.88 22.63 28.84
CA PRO A 116 -9.28 22.78 27.44
C PRO A 116 -8.22 22.41 26.41
N LEU A 117 -6.94 22.39 26.80
CA LEU A 117 -5.83 22.04 25.94
C LEU A 117 -5.49 20.55 25.97
N HIS A 118 -6.15 19.79 26.83
CA HIS A 118 -5.89 18.35 26.96
C HIS A 118 -6.06 17.63 25.61
N ARG A 119 -5.10 16.79 25.28
CA ARG A 119 -5.11 15.90 24.10
C ARG A 119 -4.67 14.50 24.51
N LYS A 120 -5.36 13.50 24.02
CA LYS A 120 -4.97 12.09 24.19
C LYS A 120 -3.86 11.77 23.18
N PRO A 121 -2.66 11.36 23.61
CA PRO A 121 -1.54 11.06 22.69
C PRO A 121 -1.87 10.00 21.64
N GLU A 122 -2.71 9.03 22.01
CA GLU A 122 -3.18 7.97 21.13
C GLU A 122 -4.04 8.51 19.97
N LEU A 123 -4.94 9.44 20.27
CA LEU A 123 -5.78 10.10 19.26
C LEU A 123 -4.98 11.03 18.35
N GLU A 124 -4.04 11.79 18.93
CA GLU A 124 -3.17 12.65 18.13
C GLU A 124 -2.29 11.82 17.18
N ALA A 125 -1.74 10.68 17.63
CA ALA A 125 -0.98 9.79 16.77
C ALA A 125 -1.79 9.30 15.55
N VAL A 126 -3.06 8.96 15.76
CA VAL A 126 -3.98 8.57 14.68
C VAL A 126 -4.29 9.75 13.76
N ARG A 127 -4.64 10.91 14.33
CA ARG A 127 -4.94 12.14 13.56
C ARG A 127 -3.76 12.56 12.70
N GLU A 128 -2.55 12.54 13.26
CA GLU A 128 -1.30 12.85 12.55
C GLU A 128 -0.98 11.83 11.45
N ALA A 129 -1.15 10.53 11.73
CA ALA A 129 -0.91 9.49 10.72
C ALA A 129 -1.85 9.64 9.53
N ILE A 130 -3.15 9.85 9.78
CA ILE A 130 -4.14 10.07 8.73
C ILE A 130 -3.83 11.36 7.96
N ALA A 131 -3.52 12.46 8.65
CA ALA A 131 -3.18 13.73 7.99
C ALA A 131 -1.92 13.60 7.12
N SER A 132 -0.88 12.92 7.62
CA SER A 132 0.38 12.73 6.90
C SER A 132 0.18 11.94 5.59
N LEU A 133 -0.62 10.88 5.62
CA LEU A 133 -0.77 10.00 4.46
C LEU A 133 -1.84 10.49 3.48
N THR A 134 -2.97 11.00 3.99
CA THR A 134 -4.15 11.34 3.17
C THR A 134 -4.34 12.84 2.94
N GLY A 135 -3.75 13.68 3.78
CA GLY A 135 -4.02 15.12 3.83
C GLY A 135 -5.36 15.49 4.52
N PHE A 136 -6.07 14.51 5.10
CA PHE A 136 -7.30 14.77 5.83
C PHE A 136 -6.99 15.26 7.24
N SER A 137 -7.82 16.16 7.75
CA SER A 137 -7.67 16.74 9.08
C SER A 137 -8.97 16.64 9.88
N GLU A 138 -8.94 17.09 11.12
CA GLU A 138 -10.10 17.19 12.00
C GLU A 138 -10.94 15.91 12.13
N LEU A 139 -10.29 14.74 12.14
CA LEU A 139 -10.99 13.48 12.35
C LEU A 139 -11.69 13.49 13.71
N ARG A 140 -13.00 13.26 13.70
CA ARG A 140 -13.83 13.25 14.91
C ARG A 140 -15.08 12.39 14.75
N VAL A 141 -15.70 12.02 15.87
CA VAL A 141 -16.98 11.33 15.89
C VAL A 141 -18.10 12.30 16.31
N ARG A 142 -19.08 12.50 15.44
CA ARG A 142 -20.32 13.19 15.75
C ARG A 142 -21.29 12.24 16.44
N ARG A 143 -21.97 12.69 17.46
CA ARG A 143 -22.85 11.84 18.31
C ARG A 143 -24.30 11.83 17.85
N ASN A 144 -24.74 12.88 17.17
CA ASN A 144 -26.13 13.01 16.72
C ASN A 144 -26.21 13.58 15.29
N PRO A 145 -26.50 12.76 14.26
CA PRO A 145 -26.47 11.29 14.28
C PRO A 145 -25.04 10.77 14.45
N LEU A 146 -24.90 9.50 14.91
CA LEU A 146 -23.60 8.88 15.09
C LEU A 146 -22.91 8.68 13.74
N ARG A 147 -21.77 9.36 13.54
CA ARG A 147 -20.97 9.29 12.32
C ARG A 147 -19.54 9.74 12.59
N MET A 148 -18.60 9.27 11.79
CA MET A 148 -17.24 9.81 11.78
C MET A 148 -17.13 10.85 10.67
N THR A 149 -16.55 12.00 10.98
CA THR A 149 -16.33 13.09 10.03
C THR A 149 -14.86 13.50 10.04
N LEU A 150 -14.44 14.08 8.92
CA LEU A 150 -13.12 14.64 8.73
C LEU A 150 -13.21 15.89 7.84
N SER A 151 -12.14 16.69 7.80
CA SER A 151 -12.01 17.80 6.87
C SER A 151 -11.14 17.40 5.68
N LYS A 152 -11.65 17.61 4.47
CA LYS A 152 -10.94 17.44 3.20
C LYS A 152 -11.05 18.75 2.41
N ALA A 153 -9.91 19.38 2.11
CA ALA A 153 -9.86 20.69 1.43
C ALA A 153 -10.76 21.76 2.07
N GLY A 154 -10.82 21.78 3.41
CA GLY A 154 -11.63 22.72 4.17
C GLY A 154 -13.13 22.39 4.28
N GLN A 155 -13.57 21.26 3.72
CA GLN A 155 -14.96 20.81 3.81
C GLN A 155 -15.09 19.64 4.79
N GLU A 156 -16.06 19.71 5.71
CA GLU A 156 -16.40 18.57 6.58
C GLU A 156 -17.18 17.53 5.78
N LEU A 157 -16.65 16.31 5.73
CA LEU A 157 -17.26 15.16 5.08
C LEU A 157 -17.50 14.03 6.08
N ASN A 158 -18.57 13.26 5.87
CA ASN A 158 -18.72 11.95 6.48
C ASN A 158 -17.75 10.98 5.79
N VAL A 159 -17.08 10.09 6.54
CA VAL A 159 -16.19 9.07 5.97
C VAL A 159 -16.87 8.20 4.91
N GLN A 160 -18.19 8.03 4.97
CA GLN A 160 -18.96 7.30 3.96
C GLN A 160 -19.06 8.04 2.60
N GLN A 161 -18.76 9.34 2.56
CA GLN A 161 -18.76 10.16 1.34
C GLN A 161 -17.39 10.14 0.62
N LEU A 162 -16.38 9.52 1.22
CA LEU A 162 -15.07 9.35 0.62
C LEU A 162 -15.15 8.33 -0.52
N SER A 163 -14.24 8.44 -1.49
CA SER A 163 -14.03 7.41 -2.51
C SER A 163 -13.52 6.11 -1.89
N ASP A 164 -13.67 4.99 -2.61
CA ASP A 164 -13.24 3.68 -2.11
C ASP A 164 -11.75 3.66 -1.74
N GLY A 165 -10.89 4.24 -2.57
CA GLY A 165 -9.46 4.34 -2.28
C GLY A 165 -9.15 5.18 -1.04
N GLU A 166 -9.85 6.30 -0.85
CA GLU A 166 -9.70 7.13 0.34
C GLU A 166 -10.16 6.40 1.60
N ARG A 167 -11.26 5.65 1.50
CA ARG A 167 -11.77 4.83 2.60
C ARG A 167 -10.78 3.73 2.97
N THR A 168 -10.23 3.04 1.95
CA THR A 168 -9.24 1.98 2.15
C THR A 168 -8.01 2.49 2.88
N LEU A 169 -7.45 3.64 2.44
CA LEU A 169 -6.30 4.25 3.11
C LEU A 169 -6.63 4.72 4.52
N LEU A 170 -7.79 5.33 4.73
CA LEU A 170 -8.23 5.76 6.06
C LEU A 170 -8.33 4.58 7.03
N ALA A 171 -8.93 3.46 6.58
CA ALA A 171 -9.06 2.26 7.37
C ALA A 171 -7.68 1.64 7.71
N LEU A 172 -6.82 1.49 6.70
CA LEU A 172 -5.47 0.94 6.84
C LEU A 172 -4.63 1.75 7.84
N VAL A 173 -4.51 3.06 7.59
CA VAL A 173 -3.67 3.94 8.41
C VAL A 173 -4.24 4.13 9.80
N GLY A 174 -5.57 4.23 9.92
CA GLY A 174 -6.27 4.34 11.20
C GLY A 174 -6.06 3.10 12.06
N ASP A 175 -6.18 1.89 11.49
CA ASP A 175 -5.96 0.65 12.21
C ASP A 175 -4.50 0.45 12.60
N MET A 176 -3.55 0.73 11.71
CA MET A 176 -2.12 0.68 12.02
C MET A 176 -1.76 1.64 13.16
N ALA A 177 -2.18 2.90 13.07
CA ALA A 177 -1.90 3.90 14.10
C ALA A 177 -2.53 3.52 15.44
N ARG A 178 -3.76 2.97 15.44
CA ARG A 178 -4.43 2.43 16.63
C ARG A 178 -3.60 1.31 17.26
N ARG A 179 -3.22 0.29 16.50
CA ARG A 179 -2.44 -0.86 17.00
C ARG A 179 -1.09 -0.39 17.56
N LEU A 180 -0.35 0.42 16.82
CA LEU A 180 0.93 0.97 17.29
C LEU A 180 0.77 1.83 18.55
N SER A 181 -0.31 2.59 18.70
CA SER A 181 -0.55 3.40 19.89
C SER A 181 -0.73 2.57 21.15
N MET A 182 -1.35 1.37 21.05
CA MET A 182 -1.51 0.42 22.14
C MET A 182 -0.21 -0.33 22.47
N LEU A 183 0.66 -0.55 21.47
CA LEU A 183 1.92 -1.26 21.60
C LEU A 183 3.10 -0.37 21.99
N ASN A 184 2.89 0.94 22.11
CA ASN A 184 3.98 1.90 22.26
C ASN A 184 3.74 2.88 23.43
N ARG A 185 4.64 2.86 24.41
CA ARG A 185 4.60 3.73 25.61
C ARG A 185 5.39 5.02 25.45
N VAL A 186 6.07 5.23 24.31
CA VAL A 186 6.81 6.47 24.08
C VAL A 186 5.87 7.61 23.63
N PRO A 187 6.28 8.88 23.76
CA PRO A 187 5.45 10.03 23.38
C PRO A 187 4.96 9.98 21.93
N SER A 188 5.84 9.60 20.99
CA SER A 188 5.45 9.44 19.59
C SER A 188 4.91 8.02 19.34
N LYS A 189 3.62 7.84 19.59
CA LYS A 189 2.92 6.55 19.55
C LYS A 189 3.03 5.79 18.22
N ARG A 190 3.19 6.50 17.09
CA ARG A 190 3.33 5.89 15.75
C ARG A 190 4.74 5.41 15.41
N GLN A 191 5.73 5.67 16.26
CA GLN A 191 7.13 5.27 16.05
C GLN A 191 7.48 3.92 16.67
N GLY A 192 6.51 3.03 16.79
CA GLY A 192 6.76 1.68 17.26
C GLY A 192 7.31 0.77 16.14
N PRO A 193 8.14 -0.23 16.51
CA PRO A 193 8.66 -1.20 15.54
C PRO A 193 7.55 -2.13 15.07
N GLY A 194 7.65 -2.61 13.82
CA GLY A 194 6.67 -3.56 13.30
C GLY A 194 7.05 -4.15 11.95
N VAL A 195 6.34 -5.23 11.61
CA VAL A 195 6.32 -5.82 10.27
C VAL A 195 4.88 -5.79 9.77
N VAL A 196 4.67 -5.14 8.66
CA VAL A 196 3.35 -4.91 8.07
C VAL A 196 3.30 -5.53 6.69
N LEU A 197 2.44 -6.53 6.53
CA LEU A 197 2.19 -7.18 5.25
C LEU A 197 0.91 -6.58 4.65
N ILE A 198 0.97 -6.11 3.41
CA ILE A 198 -0.19 -5.55 2.71
C ILE A 198 -0.29 -6.17 1.33
N ASP A 199 -1.42 -6.80 1.08
CA ASP A 199 -1.71 -7.37 -0.23
C ASP A 199 -2.36 -6.32 -1.14
N GLU A 200 -1.90 -6.23 -2.38
CA GLU A 200 -2.35 -5.27 -3.40
C GLU A 200 -2.49 -3.83 -2.87
N ILE A 201 -1.35 -3.22 -2.49
CA ILE A 201 -1.35 -1.86 -1.90
C ILE A 201 -2.01 -0.82 -2.79
N ASP A 202 -1.96 -1.00 -4.09
CA ASP A 202 -2.52 -0.13 -5.13
C ASP A 202 -4.04 -0.26 -5.31
N LEU A 203 -4.67 -1.30 -4.73
CA LEU A 203 -6.09 -1.59 -4.93
C LEU A 203 -6.98 -0.39 -4.59
N HIS A 204 -7.85 -0.02 -5.56
CA HIS A 204 -8.75 1.14 -5.50
C HIS A 204 -8.08 2.52 -5.40
N LEU A 205 -6.75 2.61 -5.40
CA LEU A 205 -6.06 3.88 -5.34
C LEU A 205 -6.03 4.58 -6.72
N HIS A 206 -6.29 5.89 -6.72
CA HIS A 206 -6.04 6.69 -7.89
C HIS A 206 -4.55 6.64 -8.27
N PRO A 207 -4.16 6.60 -9.57
CA PRO A 207 -2.75 6.49 -10.00
C PRO A 207 -1.79 7.49 -9.35
N ARG A 208 -2.25 8.72 -9.09
CA ARG A 208 -1.45 9.71 -8.37
C ARG A 208 -1.09 9.27 -6.95
N TRP A 209 -1.99 8.57 -6.25
CA TRP A 209 -1.75 8.08 -4.90
C TRP A 209 -0.88 6.82 -4.90
N GLN A 210 -0.98 6.00 -5.95
CA GLN A 210 -0.14 4.82 -6.11
C GLN A 210 1.36 5.19 -6.15
N ARG A 211 1.72 6.33 -6.77
CA ARG A 211 3.10 6.83 -6.78
C ARG A 211 3.63 7.18 -5.39
N ASP A 212 2.80 7.77 -4.56
CA ASP A 212 3.23 8.34 -3.28
C ASP A 212 3.05 7.38 -2.09
N VAL A 213 2.24 6.31 -2.24
CA VAL A 213 1.72 5.55 -1.10
C VAL A 213 2.82 4.88 -0.27
N VAL A 214 3.83 4.31 -0.92
CA VAL A 214 4.93 3.62 -0.20
C VAL A 214 5.77 4.62 0.59
N ALA A 215 6.24 5.69 -0.07
CA ALA A 215 7.01 6.73 0.60
C ALA A 215 6.24 7.38 1.76
N LYS A 216 4.93 7.59 1.59
CA LYS A 216 4.08 8.13 2.66
C LYS A 216 3.91 7.16 3.83
N LEU A 217 3.79 5.84 3.57
CA LEU A 217 3.75 4.82 4.61
C LEU A 217 5.05 4.80 5.42
N GLU A 218 6.20 4.77 4.75
CA GLU A 218 7.52 4.78 5.40
C GLU A 218 7.74 6.06 6.23
N ASN A 219 7.37 7.23 5.70
CA ASN A 219 7.46 8.49 6.42
C ASN A 219 6.50 8.57 7.62
N THR A 220 5.32 7.96 7.50
CA THR A 220 4.32 7.97 8.58
C THR A 220 4.68 6.99 9.70
N PHE A 221 5.26 5.84 9.36
CA PHE A 221 5.61 4.76 10.28
C PHE A 221 7.08 4.33 10.11
N PRO A 222 8.05 5.18 10.46
CA PRO A 222 9.45 5.02 10.07
C PRO A 222 10.19 3.83 10.72
N GLN A 223 9.59 3.18 11.72
CA GLN A 223 10.15 1.98 12.35
C GLN A 223 9.46 0.68 11.92
N CYS A 224 8.50 0.77 11.00
CA CYS A 224 7.85 -0.39 10.44
C CYS A 224 8.56 -0.86 9.16
N GLN A 225 8.75 -2.16 9.05
CA GLN A 225 9.10 -2.82 7.79
C GLN A 225 7.82 -3.14 7.04
N PHE A 226 7.75 -2.73 5.78
CA PHE A 226 6.63 -3.04 4.89
C PHE A 226 7.00 -4.16 3.93
N ILE A 227 6.11 -5.14 3.79
CA ILE A 227 6.16 -6.19 2.76
C ILE A 227 4.86 -6.07 1.99
N LEU A 228 4.97 -5.61 0.73
CA LEU A 228 3.83 -5.21 -0.07
C LEU A 228 3.74 -6.06 -1.33
N SER A 229 2.54 -6.47 -1.73
CA SER A 229 2.31 -6.92 -3.11
C SER A 229 1.65 -5.80 -3.92
N THR A 230 1.93 -5.75 -5.21
CA THR A 230 1.36 -4.76 -6.13
C THR A 230 1.37 -5.28 -7.57
N HIS A 231 0.37 -4.89 -8.33
CA HIS A 231 0.31 -4.99 -9.79
C HIS A 231 0.40 -3.62 -10.47
N SER A 232 0.80 -2.57 -9.74
CA SER A 232 0.85 -1.20 -10.27
C SER A 232 2.24 -0.83 -10.79
N PRO A 233 2.39 -0.52 -12.07
CA PRO A 233 3.62 0.04 -12.60
C PRO A 233 3.96 1.40 -11.99
N GLN A 234 2.95 2.17 -11.53
CA GLN A 234 3.15 3.44 -10.86
C GLN A 234 3.85 3.29 -9.50
N VAL A 235 3.55 2.22 -8.76
CA VAL A 235 4.23 1.91 -7.50
C VAL A 235 5.68 1.50 -7.77
N LEU A 236 5.89 0.60 -8.73
CA LEU A 236 7.21 0.04 -9.03
C LEU A 236 8.19 1.09 -9.55
N GLY A 237 7.71 2.05 -10.38
CA GLY A 237 8.54 3.13 -10.92
C GLY A 237 9.06 4.13 -9.87
N GLU A 238 8.53 4.12 -8.66
CA GLU A 238 8.96 4.97 -7.55
C GLU A 238 9.90 4.25 -6.56
N LEU A 239 10.20 2.96 -6.78
CA LEU A 239 10.99 2.15 -5.85
C LEU A 239 12.38 1.80 -6.41
N PRO A 240 13.41 1.75 -5.56
CA PRO A 240 14.72 1.29 -5.99
C PRO A 240 14.71 -0.24 -6.25
N PRO A 241 15.53 -0.75 -7.19
CA PRO A 241 15.47 -2.15 -7.62
C PRO A 241 15.74 -3.16 -6.49
N GLU A 242 16.48 -2.78 -5.46
CA GLU A 242 16.75 -3.62 -4.30
C GLU A 242 15.48 -3.93 -3.48
N ALA A 243 14.53 -2.99 -3.47
CA ALA A 243 13.25 -3.13 -2.78
C ALA A 243 12.25 -3.97 -3.57
N VAL A 244 12.46 -4.14 -4.88
CA VAL A 244 11.51 -4.84 -5.76
C VAL A 244 11.91 -6.29 -5.95
N LYS A 245 10.94 -7.19 -5.82
CA LYS A 245 11.06 -8.62 -6.12
C LYS A 245 9.92 -9.02 -7.05
N VAL A 246 10.26 -9.74 -8.10
CA VAL A 246 9.28 -10.28 -9.05
C VAL A 246 8.95 -11.72 -8.66
N LEU A 247 7.66 -12.00 -8.50
CA LEU A 247 7.16 -13.36 -8.26
C LEU A 247 6.72 -13.95 -9.60
N GLY A 248 7.47 -14.94 -10.08
CA GLY A 248 7.15 -15.71 -11.29
C GLY A 248 7.41 -17.19 -11.08
N ASP A 249 6.54 -18.07 -11.61
CA ASP A 249 6.65 -19.52 -11.50
C ASP A 249 6.88 -20.05 -10.07
N GLY A 250 6.28 -19.37 -9.08
CA GLY A 250 6.43 -19.71 -7.66
C GLY A 250 7.79 -19.36 -7.06
N GLN A 251 8.61 -18.56 -7.74
CA GLN A 251 9.92 -18.13 -7.28
C GLN A 251 10.00 -16.60 -7.19
N LEU A 252 10.65 -16.12 -6.11
CA LEU A 252 11.00 -14.71 -5.97
C LEU A 252 12.35 -14.46 -6.65
N ARG A 253 12.36 -13.51 -7.58
CA ARG A 253 13.56 -13.06 -8.31
C ARG A 253 13.79 -11.56 -8.03
N PRO A 254 15.04 -11.07 -8.02
CA PRO A 254 15.29 -9.64 -8.01
C PRO A 254 14.70 -8.99 -9.26
N ALA A 255 14.33 -7.72 -9.19
CA ALA A 255 13.89 -6.99 -10.36
C ALA A 255 14.98 -6.97 -11.43
N PRO A 256 14.63 -7.15 -12.71
CA PRO A 256 15.59 -7.01 -13.81
C PRO A 256 15.95 -5.53 -13.97
N GLY A 257 17.22 -5.18 -13.73
CA GLY A 257 17.75 -3.86 -14.05
C GLY A 257 17.24 -2.73 -13.15
N ARG A 258 16.81 -1.62 -13.76
CA ARG A 258 16.35 -0.42 -13.07
C ARG A 258 14.84 -0.46 -12.85
N THR A 259 14.38 0.19 -11.77
CA THR A 259 12.94 0.38 -11.48
C THR A 259 12.66 1.86 -11.26
N LEU A 260 13.44 2.48 -10.38
CA LEU A 260 13.26 3.89 -10.01
C LEU A 260 13.44 4.82 -11.22
N GLY A 261 12.41 5.62 -11.47
CA GLY A 261 12.39 6.62 -12.54
C GLY A 261 11.93 6.09 -13.89
N LEU A 262 11.60 4.81 -14.02
CA LEU A 262 10.95 4.30 -15.21
C LEU A 262 9.53 4.83 -15.34
N SER A 263 9.10 5.12 -16.56
CA SER A 263 7.70 5.39 -16.86
C SER A 263 6.86 4.14 -16.68
N SER A 264 5.55 4.31 -16.51
CA SER A 264 4.64 3.15 -16.37
C SER A 264 4.69 2.19 -17.55
N SER A 265 4.96 2.71 -18.76
CA SER A 265 5.10 1.88 -19.97
C SER A 265 6.37 1.03 -19.92
N GLU A 266 7.51 1.64 -19.53
CA GLU A 266 8.78 0.92 -19.37
C GLU A 266 8.70 -0.14 -18.25
N VAL A 267 8.04 0.17 -17.13
CA VAL A 267 7.82 -0.82 -16.06
C VAL A 267 6.99 -2.00 -16.57
N LEU A 268 5.93 -1.75 -17.34
CA LEU A 268 5.12 -2.82 -17.94
C LEU A 268 5.93 -3.72 -18.85
N GLU A 269 6.79 -3.15 -19.70
CA GLU A 269 7.59 -3.90 -20.66
C GLU A 269 8.79 -4.61 -20.01
N GLU A 270 9.58 -3.90 -19.19
CA GLU A 270 10.87 -4.40 -18.70
C GLU A 270 10.74 -5.25 -17.43
N ILE A 271 9.73 -4.99 -16.59
CA ILE A 271 9.62 -5.64 -15.28
C ILE A 271 8.44 -6.61 -15.22
N MET A 272 7.29 -6.19 -15.79
CA MET A 272 6.06 -6.97 -15.73
C MET A 272 5.85 -7.86 -16.96
N GLU A 273 6.77 -7.81 -17.95
CA GLU A 273 6.75 -8.62 -19.18
C GLU A 273 5.41 -8.50 -19.94
N GLY A 274 4.77 -7.33 -19.84
CA GLY A 274 3.47 -7.06 -20.41
C GLY A 274 3.51 -6.01 -21.51
N PRO A 275 2.53 -6.00 -22.44
CA PRO A 275 2.47 -4.98 -23.45
C PRO A 275 2.09 -3.63 -22.84
N SER A 276 2.86 -2.59 -23.15
CA SER A 276 2.57 -1.20 -22.73
C SER A 276 1.49 -0.54 -23.60
N ARG A 277 1.16 -1.18 -24.72
CA ARG A 277 0.36 -0.60 -25.79
C ARG A 277 -0.60 -1.62 -26.40
N ASN A 278 -1.66 -1.14 -27.05
CA ASN A 278 -2.55 -2.01 -27.83
C ASN A 278 -1.75 -2.80 -28.88
N THR A 279 -1.94 -4.12 -28.93
CA THR A 279 -1.16 -5.04 -29.76
C THR A 279 -1.22 -4.68 -31.26
N ALA A 280 -2.39 -4.30 -31.77
CA ALA A 280 -2.53 -3.93 -33.18
C ALA A 280 -1.77 -2.65 -33.53
N VAL A 281 -1.78 -1.67 -32.60
CA VAL A 281 -1.02 -0.41 -32.77
C VAL A 281 0.48 -0.68 -32.66
N ALA A 282 0.93 -1.52 -31.73
CA ALA A 282 2.32 -1.91 -31.60
C ALA A 282 2.84 -2.61 -32.87
N GLN A 283 2.07 -3.53 -33.44
CA GLN A 283 2.40 -4.20 -34.71
C GLN A 283 2.48 -3.21 -35.89
N ALA A 284 1.53 -2.27 -35.97
CA ALA A 284 1.53 -1.27 -37.04
C ALA A 284 2.73 -0.32 -36.94
N LEU A 285 3.11 0.09 -35.71
CA LEU A 285 4.33 0.89 -35.48
C LEU A 285 5.59 0.11 -35.90
N HIS A 286 5.71 -1.14 -35.45
CA HIS A 286 6.83 -2.01 -35.83
C HIS A 286 6.93 -2.21 -37.34
N THR A 287 5.80 -2.40 -38.04
CA THR A 287 5.78 -2.54 -39.51
C THR A 287 6.23 -1.26 -40.20
N LEU A 288 5.85 -0.10 -39.66
CA LEU A 288 6.28 1.20 -40.16
C LEU A 288 7.79 1.39 -39.95
N GLU A 289 8.28 1.13 -38.73
CA GLU A 289 9.72 1.26 -38.43
C GLU A 289 10.57 0.33 -39.29
N HIS A 290 10.14 -0.90 -39.52
CA HIS A 290 10.84 -1.85 -40.38
C HIS A 290 10.89 -1.38 -41.86
N ALA A 291 9.79 -0.84 -42.38
CA ALA A 291 9.78 -0.28 -43.73
C ALA A 291 10.73 0.93 -43.89
N MET A 292 10.88 1.73 -42.82
CA MET A 292 11.83 2.83 -42.77
C MET A 292 13.29 2.34 -42.73
N GLU A 293 13.57 1.31 -41.93
CA GLU A 293 14.91 0.69 -41.84
C GLU A 293 15.32 0.02 -43.15
N ASP A 294 14.38 -0.63 -43.85
CA ASP A 294 14.63 -1.23 -45.17
C ASP A 294 14.78 -0.22 -46.28
N GLY A 295 14.53 1.08 -46.04
CA GLY A 295 14.57 2.14 -47.04
C GLY A 295 13.39 2.13 -48.01
N ASP A 296 12.31 1.37 -47.73
CA ASP A 296 11.09 1.39 -48.53
C ASP A 296 10.16 2.54 -48.06
N TYR A 297 10.60 3.77 -48.38
CA TYR A 297 9.88 4.99 -48.00
C TYR A 297 8.47 5.08 -48.60
N PRO A 298 8.19 4.63 -49.83
CA PRO A 298 6.81 4.56 -50.34
C PRO A 298 5.87 3.67 -49.52
N GLN A 299 6.39 2.56 -48.98
CA GLN A 299 5.64 1.69 -48.11
C GLN A 299 5.50 2.30 -46.70
N ALA A 300 6.57 2.88 -46.16
CA ALA A 300 6.55 3.58 -44.88
C ALA A 300 5.49 4.70 -44.85
N ARG A 301 5.40 5.52 -45.91
CA ARG A 301 4.36 6.56 -46.05
C ARG A 301 2.93 5.98 -45.99
N ARG A 302 2.70 4.86 -46.67
CA ARG A 302 1.38 4.18 -46.64
C ARG A 302 1.03 3.67 -45.25
N HIS A 303 2.01 3.06 -44.54
CA HIS A 303 1.82 2.58 -43.18
C HIS A 303 1.59 3.73 -42.22
N LEU A 304 2.33 4.83 -42.33
CA LEU A 304 2.16 6.04 -41.53
C LEU A 304 0.75 6.63 -41.70
N ALA A 305 0.30 6.81 -42.93
CA ALA A 305 -1.04 7.34 -43.24
C ALA A 305 -2.15 6.43 -42.70
N ALA A 306 -2.02 5.11 -42.86
CA ALA A 306 -2.98 4.13 -42.32
C ALA A 306 -3.01 4.16 -40.77
N LEU A 307 -1.86 4.18 -40.13
CA LEU A 307 -1.74 4.26 -38.68
C LEU A 307 -2.31 5.59 -38.16
N ARG A 308 -1.97 6.72 -38.77
CA ARG A 308 -2.49 8.04 -38.42
C ARG A 308 -4.02 8.12 -38.53
N SER A 309 -4.60 7.49 -39.57
CA SER A 309 -6.07 7.44 -39.71
C SER A 309 -6.74 6.62 -38.63
N GLN A 310 -6.05 5.65 -38.02
CA GLN A 310 -6.57 4.75 -37.00
C GLN A 310 -6.43 5.34 -35.59
N VAL A 311 -5.29 5.95 -35.25
CA VAL A 311 -4.95 6.37 -33.88
C VAL A 311 -4.80 7.90 -33.71
N GLY A 312 -4.85 8.66 -34.81
CA GLY A 312 -4.62 10.12 -34.79
C GLY A 312 -3.15 10.49 -34.59
N ASP A 313 -2.94 11.74 -34.15
CA ASP A 313 -1.63 12.33 -33.93
C ASP A 313 -1.05 11.99 -32.57
N ILE A 314 -0.81 10.69 -32.30
CA ILE A 314 -0.09 10.29 -31.09
C ILE A 314 1.41 10.65 -31.21
N PRO A 315 2.12 10.86 -30.08
CA PRO A 315 3.52 11.30 -30.08
C PRO A 315 4.45 10.46 -30.98
N GLU A 316 4.25 9.15 -31.00
CA GLU A 316 5.06 8.24 -31.82
C GLU A 316 4.80 8.38 -33.31
N VAL A 317 3.56 8.62 -33.70
CA VAL A 317 3.23 8.90 -35.13
C VAL A 317 3.90 10.18 -35.57
N LEU A 318 3.84 11.24 -34.78
CA LEU A 318 4.50 12.52 -35.09
C LEU A 318 6.02 12.36 -35.16
N ARG A 319 6.62 11.65 -34.20
CA ARG A 319 8.06 11.37 -34.22
C ARG A 319 8.50 10.59 -35.44
N LEU A 320 7.77 9.56 -35.84
CA LEU A 320 8.07 8.74 -37.01
C LEU A 320 7.82 9.52 -38.33
N GLU A 321 6.84 10.41 -38.36
CA GLU A 321 6.60 11.33 -39.49
C GLU A 321 7.77 12.28 -39.69
N GLU A 322 8.24 12.93 -38.62
CA GLU A 322 9.43 13.79 -38.67
C GLU A 322 10.68 13.01 -39.09
N GLN A 323 10.88 11.81 -38.55
CA GLN A 323 12.00 10.96 -38.92
C GLN A 323 11.94 10.51 -40.39
N LEU A 324 10.74 10.14 -40.86
CA LEU A 324 10.53 9.76 -42.26
C LEU A 324 10.74 10.94 -43.22
N ALA A 325 10.30 12.14 -42.88
CA ALA A 325 10.52 13.35 -43.65
C ALA A 325 12.03 13.68 -43.79
N TRP A 326 12.81 13.42 -42.74
CA TRP A 326 14.27 13.62 -42.76
C TRP A 326 15.01 12.56 -43.61
N LEU A 327 14.51 11.31 -43.62
CA LEU A 327 15.11 10.20 -44.38
C LEU A 327 14.69 10.20 -45.86
N ASP A 328 13.51 10.70 -46.18
CA ASP A 328 12.93 10.74 -47.52
C ASP A 328 12.65 12.18 -47.96
N PRO A 329 13.63 12.83 -48.68
CA PRO A 329 13.51 14.21 -49.14
C PRO A 329 12.29 14.47 -50.06
N ALA A 330 11.68 13.42 -50.64
CA ALA A 330 10.49 13.59 -51.48
C ALA A 330 9.23 14.02 -50.69
N MET A 331 9.29 14.04 -49.36
CA MET A 331 8.20 14.58 -48.49
C MET A 331 8.26 16.12 -48.37
N GLU A 332 9.39 16.77 -48.67
CA GLU A 332 9.49 18.23 -48.60
C GLU A 332 8.77 18.93 -49.77
N ASP A 333 8.53 18.23 -50.88
CA ASP A 333 7.89 18.79 -52.07
C ASP A 333 6.34 18.72 -52.03
N GLU A 334 5.72 18.03 -51.06
CA GLU A 334 4.25 17.88 -50.91
C GLU A 334 3.63 18.74 -49.79
N ALA A 335 4.40 19.51 -49.05
CA ALA A 335 3.95 20.40 -47.96
C ALA A 335 3.89 21.85 -48.43
#